data_d0014f809d42b4819a2a14854f04d31e
#
_entry.id   d0014f809d42b4819a2a14854f04d31e
#
_cell.length_a   1.000
_cell.length_b   1.000
_cell.length_c   1.000
_cell.angle_alpha   90.00
_cell.angle_beta   90.00
_cell.angle_gamma   90.00
#
_symmetry.space_group_name_H-M   'P 1'
#
loop_
_entity.id
_entity.type
_entity.pdbx_description
1 polymer ?
#
loop_
_entity_poly.entity_id
_entity_poly.type
_entity_poly.pdbx_seq_one_letter_code
_entity_poly.pdbx_strand_id
1 'polypeptide(L)'
;MKKYNIAVVGATGNVGRAMLEILSERDFPVANIYSVASSDSIGKKVSFGDDILTTHGLDSFSFKEHKIDIVFGATNAEAAYIYVPRATAEGALVIDNSSGYRMDPDVPLIVPEVNSIDMTGYKKKRIIANPNCCALPLAVALKPLDNAAKIKRIVMSTYQSTSGAGKSAMDELYTNTKNKFVNKENIPQNFSKEIAFNIIPQIGAFEENGYTAEENKIIAETKKIMGSHIEVTVTSVRVPIFVGHALSVNVEFEVPLSAEEATEILREHDGVAIISLDSELSFATPLEVVGEDEVFISRIRKDHSTKNGLNMWVVSDNLRKGAALNAIQIGEEWIKNH
;
A
#
# COMPACT_ATOMS: atom_id res chain seq x y z
N MET A 1 10.54 23.97 -14.20
CA MET A 1 10.48 23.16 -12.97
C MET A 1 11.77 22.37 -12.86
N LYS A 2 12.34 22.22 -11.69
CA LYS A 2 13.53 21.38 -11.45
C LYS A 2 13.20 19.92 -11.81
N LYS A 3 14.11 19.22 -12.47
CA LYS A 3 13.98 17.80 -12.80
C LYS A 3 14.94 16.97 -11.95
N TYR A 4 14.57 15.73 -11.66
CA TYR A 4 15.27 14.86 -10.72
C TYR A 4 15.76 13.57 -11.38
N ASN A 5 16.91 13.09 -10.94
CA ASN A 5 17.40 11.76 -11.28
C ASN A 5 16.79 10.74 -10.34
N ILE A 6 16.09 9.76 -10.88
CA ILE A 6 15.28 8.80 -10.13
C ILE A 6 15.81 7.39 -10.35
N ALA A 7 15.86 6.61 -9.27
CA ALA A 7 16.05 5.17 -9.34
C ALA A 7 14.82 4.46 -8.76
N VAL A 8 14.25 3.50 -9.50
CA VAL A 8 13.23 2.58 -9.00
C VAL A 8 13.93 1.26 -8.69
N VAL A 9 14.06 0.93 -7.40
CA VAL A 9 14.70 -0.31 -6.93
C VAL A 9 13.62 -1.38 -6.71
N GLY A 10 13.78 -2.55 -7.34
CA GLY A 10 12.74 -3.57 -7.44
C GLY A 10 11.82 -3.36 -8.66
N ALA A 11 12.30 -2.64 -9.67
CA ALA A 11 11.56 -2.19 -10.86
C ALA A 11 10.92 -3.32 -11.69
N THR A 12 11.38 -4.56 -11.57
CA THR A 12 10.84 -5.72 -12.30
C THR A 12 9.67 -6.41 -11.60
N GLY A 13 9.42 -6.08 -10.32
CA GLY A 13 8.28 -6.56 -9.54
C GLY A 13 6.96 -5.81 -9.85
N ASN A 14 5.84 -6.29 -9.30
CA ASN A 14 4.52 -5.67 -9.54
C ASN A 14 4.49 -4.20 -9.12
N VAL A 15 4.90 -3.89 -7.89
CA VAL A 15 4.89 -2.52 -7.36
C VAL A 15 5.90 -1.62 -8.11
N GLY A 16 7.10 -2.15 -8.42
CA GLY A 16 8.11 -1.38 -9.15
C GLY A 16 7.68 -1.01 -10.58
N ARG A 17 6.97 -1.91 -11.27
CA ARG A 17 6.36 -1.63 -12.58
C ARG A 17 5.25 -0.58 -12.48
N ALA A 18 4.38 -0.71 -11.48
CA ALA A 18 3.35 0.29 -11.20
C ALA A 18 3.97 1.67 -10.86
N MET A 19 5.09 1.72 -10.11
CA MET A 19 5.80 2.98 -9.87
C MET A 19 6.31 3.63 -11.16
N LEU A 20 6.89 2.85 -12.08
CA LEU A 20 7.35 3.37 -13.38
C LEU A 20 6.18 3.90 -14.22
N GLU A 21 5.08 3.16 -14.26
CA GLU A 21 3.85 3.56 -14.97
C GLU A 21 3.29 4.86 -14.41
N ILE A 22 3.07 4.93 -13.09
CA ILE A 22 2.48 6.09 -12.40
C ILE A 22 3.39 7.33 -12.49
N LEU A 23 4.72 7.17 -12.40
CA LEU A 23 5.66 8.28 -12.62
C LEU A 23 5.49 8.92 -14.02
N SER A 24 5.21 8.09 -15.03
CA SER A 24 4.95 8.56 -16.40
C SER A 24 3.55 9.16 -16.55
N GLU A 25 2.52 8.50 -16.02
CA GLU A 25 1.13 8.98 -16.06
C GLU A 25 0.95 10.36 -15.42
N ARG A 26 1.69 10.61 -14.33
CA ARG A 26 1.59 11.84 -13.54
C ARG A 26 2.57 12.94 -13.95
N ASP A 27 3.25 12.78 -15.08
CA ASP A 27 4.28 13.72 -15.55
C ASP A 27 5.28 14.14 -14.46
N PHE A 28 5.70 13.17 -13.61
CA PHE A 28 6.67 13.44 -12.55
C PHE A 28 7.94 14.07 -13.14
N PRO A 29 8.53 15.11 -12.53
CA PRO A 29 9.63 15.88 -13.15
C PRO A 29 10.95 15.09 -13.20
N VAL A 30 11.03 14.14 -14.10
CA VAL A 30 12.18 13.24 -14.30
C VAL A 30 13.22 13.88 -15.21
N ALA A 31 14.50 13.89 -14.76
CA ALA A 31 15.65 14.19 -15.61
C ALA A 31 16.21 12.91 -16.24
N ASN A 32 16.49 11.92 -15.41
CA ASN A 32 16.89 10.57 -15.82
C ASN A 32 16.21 9.56 -14.91
N ILE A 33 15.85 8.39 -15.45
CA ILE A 33 15.24 7.30 -14.70
C ILE A 33 16.00 5.99 -14.88
N TYR A 34 16.22 5.28 -13.80
CA TYR A 34 16.97 4.04 -13.76
C TYR A 34 16.13 2.91 -13.16
N SER A 35 15.98 1.84 -13.92
CA SER A 35 15.43 0.57 -13.46
C SER A 35 16.53 -0.23 -12.78
N VAL A 36 16.35 -0.55 -11.49
CA VAL A 36 17.32 -1.30 -10.68
C VAL A 36 16.64 -2.50 -10.03
N ALA A 37 17.27 -3.69 -10.08
CA ALA A 37 16.72 -4.89 -9.44
C ALA A 37 17.84 -5.87 -9.06
N SER A 38 17.48 -7.06 -8.54
CA SER A 38 18.44 -8.12 -8.22
C SER A 38 19.22 -8.62 -9.44
N SER A 39 20.31 -9.33 -9.19
CA SER A 39 21.18 -9.93 -10.22
C SER A 39 20.42 -10.73 -11.27
N ASP A 40 19.39 -11.48 -10.86
CA ASP A 40 18.56 -12.31 -11.76
C ASP A 40 17.71 -11.49 -12.75
N SER A 41 17.65 -10.20 -12.57
CA SER A 41 16.88 -9.28 -13.40
C SER A 41 17.73 -8.34 -14.25
N ILE A 42 19.06 -8.45 -14.19
CA ILE A 42 19.98 -7.64 -15.03
C ILE A 42 19.64 -7.84 -16.51
N GLY A 43 19.56 -6.74 -17.23
CA GLY A 43 19.28 -6.73 -18.68
C GLY A 43 17.80 -6.92 -19.03
N LYS A 44 16.92 -7.26 -18.10
CA LYS A 44 15.47 -7.31 -18.36
C LYS A 44 14.98 -5.92 -18.75
N LYS A 45 13.97 -5.90 -19.61
CA LYS A 45 13.32 -4.68 -20.08
C LYS A 45 12.09 -4.37 -19.28
N VAL A 46 11.90 -3.10 -18.92
CA VAL A 46 10.69 -2.56 -18.27
C VAL A 46 10.28 -1.27 -18.98
N SER A 47 8.98 -1.01 -19.05
CA SER A 47 8.43 0.19 -19.68
C SER A 47 8.45 1.39 -18.72
N PHE A 48 8.64 2.58 -19.27
CA PHE A 48 8.40 3.87 -18.62
C PHE A 48 7.75 4.78 -19.67
N GLY A 49 6.45 4.92 -19.65
CA GLY A 49 5.70 5.49 -20.76
C GLY A 49 6.00 4.77 -22.07
N ASP A 50 6.39 5.52 -23.09
CA ASP A 50 6.78 4.99 -24.41
C ASP A 50 8.22 4.46 -24.43
N ASP A 51 9.02 4.73 -23.41
CA ASP A 51 10.41 4.32 -23.32
C ASP A 51 10.58 2.90 -22.74
N ILE A 52 11.67 2.25 -23.15
CA ILE A 52 12.07 0.94 -22.63
C ILE A 52 13.40 1.07 -21.89
N LEU A 53 13.35 0.84 -20.58
CA LEU A 53 14.51 0.85 -19.71
C LEU A 53 15.16 -0.53 -19.64
N THR A 54 16.51 -0.54 -19.59
CA THR A 54 17.28 -1.75 -19.28
C THR A 54 17.57 -1.78 -17.79
N THR A 55 17.27 -2.91 -17.13
CA THR A 55 17.45 -3.07 -15.68
C THR A 55 18.93 -3.24 -15.32
N HIS A 56 19.39 -2.44 -14.36
CA HIS A 56 20.71 -2.52 -13.72
C HIS A 56 20.67 -3.46 -12.51
N GLY A 57 21.81 -4.07 -12.19
CA GLY A 57 21.99 -4.87 -10.98
C GLY A 57 22.19 -3.99 -9.75
N LEU A 58 21.41 -4.23 -8.70
CA LEU A 58 21.45 -3.44 -7.46
C LEU A 58 22.84 -3.44 -6.79
N ASP A 59 23.54 -4.57 -6.81
CA ASP A 59 24.82 -4.72 -6.13
C ASP A 59 25.93 -3.83 -6.75
N SER A 60 25.88 -3.65 -8.08
CA SER A 60 26.84 -2.84 -8.84
C SER A 60 26.37 -1.42 -9.12
N PHE A 61 25.12 -1.07 -8.77
CA PHE A 61 24.57 0.26 -9.06
C PHE A 61 25.10 1.31 -8.08
N SER A 62 25.71 2.37 -8.60
CA SER A 62 26.20 3.52 -7.83
C SER A 62 25.20 4.67 -7.90
N PHE A 63 24.54 4.96 -6.78
CA PHE A 63 23.62 6.10 -6.68
C PHE A 63 24.35 7.43 -6.86
N LYS A 64 25.61 7.51 -6.41
CA LYS A 64 26.45 8.71 -6.52
C LYS A 64 26.86 9.02 -7.97
N GLU A 65 27.34 8.01 -8.72
CA GLU A 65 27.76 8.21 -10.12
C GLU A 65 26.59 8.64 -10.99
N HIS A 66 25.40 8.08 -10.76
CA HIS A 66 24.17 8.44 -11.45
C HIS A 66 23.51 9.70 -10.87
N LYS A 67 24.09 10.30 -9.81
CA LYS A 67 23.58 11.52 -9.12
C LYS A 67 22.11 11.40 -8.77
N ILE A 68 21.72 10.25 -8.18
CA ILE A 68 20.32 9.98 -7.85
C ILE A 68 19.82 10.94 -6.76
N ASP A 69 18.76 11.66 -7.05
CA ASP A 69 18.08 12.55 -6.12
C ASP A 69 17.05 11.79 -5.25
N ILE A 70 16.25 10.92 -5.90
CA ILE A 70 15.16 10.18 -5.26
C ILE A 70 15.25 8.70 -5.66
N VAL A 71 15.14 7.83 -4.65
CA VAL A 71 14.98 6.38 -4.82
C VAL A 71 13.57 5.99 -4.41
N PHE A 72 12.83 5.35 -5.31
CA PHE A 72 11.58 4.65 -4.98
C PHE A 72 11.89 3.17 -4.78
N GLY A 73 11.73 2.69 -3.55
CA GLY A 73 12.03 1.32 -3.16
C GLY A 73 10.81 0.41 -3.20
N ALA A 74 10.87 -0.64 -4.03
CA ALA A 74 9.81 -1.65 -4.18
C ALA A 74 10.36 -3.07 -3.91
N THR A 75 11.05 -3.25 -2.79
CA THR A 75 11.70 -4.51 -2.39
C THR A 75 11.15 -5.03 -1.06
N ASN A 76 11.63 -6.20 -0.63
CA ASN A 76 11.44 -6.68 0.74
C ASN A 76 12.37 -5.94 1.73
N ALA A 77 12.13 -6.14 3.03
CA ALA A 77 12.90 -5.49 4.10
C ALA A 77 14.40 -5.87 4.08
N GLU A 78 14.73 -7.12 3.77
CA GLU A 78 16.12 -7.59 3.73
C GLU A 78 16.95 -6.83 2.70
N ALA A 79 16.42 -6.70 1.48
CA ALA A 79 17.08 -5.92 0.44
C ALA A 79 17.13 -4.42 0.80
N ALA A 80 16.06 -3.87 1.40
CA ALA A 80 16.01 -2.49 1.84
C ALA A 80 17.11 -2.16 2.87
N TYR A 81 17.33 -3.03 3.84
CA TYR A 81 18.42 -2.84 4.83
C TYR A 81 19.82 -2.81 4.20
N ILE A 82 20.00 -3.37 3.01
CA ILE A 82 21.29 -3.36 2.29
C ILE A 82 21.46 -2.07 1.48
N TYR A 83 20.48 -1.71 0.62
CA TYR A 83 20.70 -0.60 -0.31
C TYR A 83 20.30 0.77 0.23
N VAL A 84 19.32 0.86 1.13
CA VAL A 84 18.85 2.16 1.66
C VAL A 84 19.97 2.94 2.35
N PRO A 85 20.78 2.33 3.26
CA PRO A 85 21.91 3.03 3.86
C PRO A 85 22.95 3.52 2.82
N ARG A 86 23.18 2.75 1.74
CA ARG A 86 24.08 3.17 0.63
C ARG A 86 23.50 4.39 -0.07
N ALA A 87 22.24 4.32 -0.50
CA ALA A 87 21.59 5.40 -1.22
C ALA A 87 21.55 6.71 -0.43
N THR A 88 21.19 6.64 0.86
CA THR A 88 21.13 7.82 1.73
C THR A 88 22.51 8.40 2.03
N ALA A 89 23.53 7.57 2.24
CA ALA A 89 24.93 8.01 2.42
C ALA A 89 25.47 8.70 1.16
N GLU A 90 25.00 8.32 -0.03
CA GLU A 90 25.35 8.92 -1.31
C GLU A 90 24.50 10.17 -1.64
N GLY A 91 23.59 10.56 -0.75
CA GLY A 91 22.84 11.83 -0.82
C GLY A 91 21.41 11.71 -1.33
N ALA A 92 20.93 10.54 -1.74
CA ALA A 92 19.57 10.35 -2.21
C ALA A 92 18.54 10.42 -1.09
N LEU A 93 17.33 10.89 -1.38
CA LEU A 93 16.13 10.63 -0.59
C LEU A 93 15.64 9.22 -0.95
N VAL A 94 15.29 8.40 0.04
CA VAL A 94 14.66 7.10 -0.20
C VAL A 94 13.21 7.11 0.27
N ILE A 95 12.28 6.80 -0.63
CA ILE A 95 10.89 6.52 -0.33
C ILE A 95 10.72 5.00 -0.38
N ASP A 96 10.64 4.37 0.79
CA ASP A 96 10.74 2.92 0.95
C ASP A 96 9.37 2.28 1.16
N ASN A 97 8.99 1.36 0.26
CA ASN A 97 7.74 0.60 0.37
C ASN A 97 7.90 -0.71 1.15
N SER A 98 9.10 -1.06 1.58
CA SER A 98 9.30 -2.25 2.40
C SER A 98 8.76 -2.06 3.83
N SER A 99 8.65 -3.15 4.59
CA SER A 99 8.30 -3.07 6.00
C SER A 99 9.48 -2.70 6.91
N GLY A 100 10.71 -2.61 6.36
CA GLY A 100 11.93 -2.51 7.16
C GLY A 100 12.04 -1.25 8.01
N TYR A 101 11.59 -0.12 7.48
CA TYR A 101 11.75 1.18 8.15
C TYR A 101 10.45 1.75 8.71
N ARG A 102 9.29 1.11 8.49
CA ARG A 102 7.98 1.66 8.86
C ARG A 102 7.86 1.97 10.35
N MET A 103 8.40 1.11 11.22
CA MET A 103 8.31 1.28 12.67
C MET A 103 9.55 1.93 13.30
N ASP A 104 10.54 2.33 12.50
CA ASP A 104 11.68 3.10 12.97
C ASP A 104 11.20 4.49 13.47
N PRO A 105 11.52 4.90 14.72
CA PRO A 105 11.03 6.16 15.30
C PRO A 105 11.59 7.41 14.60
N ASP A 106 12.72 7.28 13.89
CA ASP A 106 13.36 8.37 13.17
C ASP A 106 13.00 8.42 11.69
N VAL A 107 12.09 7.53 11.24
CA VAL A 107 11.58 7.48 9.87
C VAL A 107 10.08 7.78 9.87
N PRO A 108 9.63 8.85 9.20
CA PRO A 108 8.22 9.14 9.08
C PRO A 108 7.51 8.10 8.20
N LEU A 109 6.33 7.70 8.63
CA LEU A 109 5.43 6.79 7.91
C LEU A 109 4.28 7.63 7.34
N ILE A 110 4.26 7.84 6.02
CA ILE A 110 3.48 8.92 5.41
C ILE A 110 2.37 8.43 4.49
N VAL A 111 1.20 9.00 4.71
CA VAL A 111 0.05 9.03 3.80
C VAL A 111 -0.23 10.51 3.52
N PRO A 112 0.02 11.05 2.31
CA PRO A 112 -0.06 12.48 2.05
C PRO A 112 -1.38 13.14 2.45
N GLU A 113 -2.51 12.47 2.24
CA GLU A 113 -3.85 12.96 2.58
C GLU A 113 -4.13 12.96 4.10
N VAL A 114 -3.25 12.34 4.89
CA VAL A 114 -3.49 12.09 6.32
C VAL A 114 -2.53 12.84 7.22
N ASN A 115 -1.22 12.72 6.94
CA ASN A 115 -0.17 13.19 7.85
C ASN A 115 1.06 13.76 7.13
N SER A 116 0.87 14.45 6.00
CA SER A 116 1.97 15.05 5.21
C SER A 116 2.88 15.98 6.04
N ILE A 117 2.35 16.61 7.09
CA ILE A 117 3.12 17.47 7.99
C ILE A 117 4.26 16.74 8.70
N ASP A 118 4.10 15.43 8.96
CA ASP A 118 5.11 14.60 9.61
C ASP A 118 6.30 14.28 8.70
N MET A 119 6.17 14.56 7.40
CA MET A 119 7.21 14.31 6.40
C MET A 119 8.54 14.98 6.75
N THR A 120 8.52 16.13 7.44
CA THR A 120 9.73 16.86 7.86
C THR A 120 10.72 16.00 8.65
N GLY A 121 10.23 14.93 9.29
CA GLY A 121 11.05 13.94 10.01
C GLY A 121 12.07 13.20 9.14
N TYR A 122 11.89 13.17 7.80
CA TYR A 122 12.81 12.50 6.87
C TYR A 122 14.26 13.00 6.96
N LYS A 123 14.47 14.27 7.42
CA LYS A 123 15.78 14.90 7.51
C LYS A 123 16.77 14.15 8.40
N LYS A 124 16.28 13.35 9.34
CA LYS A 124 17.12 12.55 10.25
C LYS A 124 17.88 11.44 9.51
N LYS A 125 17.22 10.71 8.64
CA LYS A 125 17.77 9.53 7.94
C LYS A 125 17.70 9.62 6.42
N ARG A 126 17.07 10.64 5.85
CA ARG A 126 16.76 10.77 4.41
C ARG A 126 15.90 9.61 3.89
N ILE A 127 15.03 9.08 4.76
CA ILE A 127 14.10 7.99 4.45
C ILE A 127 12.69 8.46 4.79
N ILE A 128 11.74 8.14 3.91
CA ILE A 128 10.30 8.21 4.16
C ILE A 128 9.74 6.81 3.93
N ALA A 129 9.04 6.26 4.90
CA ALA A 129 8.42 4.96 4.76
C ALA A 129 7.01 5.08 4.16
N ASN A 130 6.70 4.18 3.23
CA ASN A 130 5.37 4.01 2.64
C ASN A 130 4.63 2.89 3.39
N PRO A 131 3.37 3.12 3.84
CA PRO A 131 2.67 2.17 4.70
C PRO A 131 2.27 0.85 4.03
N ASN A 132 1.77 -0.06 4.87
CA ASN A 132 1.13 -1.30 4.46
C ASN A 132 -0.11 -1.05 3.59
N CYS A 133 -0.33 -1.92 2.60
CA CYS A 133 -1.41 -1.79 1.61
C CYS A 133 -2.85 -1.88 2.18
N CYS A 134 -3.02 -2.26 3.46
CA CYS A 134 -4.29 -2.22 4.17
C CYS A 134 -4.37 -1.06 5.17
N ALA A 135 -3.27 -0.75 5.88
CA ALA A 135 -3.22 0.37 6.83
C ALA A 135 -3.38 1.73 6.11
N LEU A 136 -2.84 1.84 4.91
CA LEU A 136 -2.90 3.06 4.10
C LEU A 136 -4.33 3.44 3.70
N PRO A 137 -5.09 2.61 2.94
CA PRO A 137 -6.47 2.95 2.58
C PRO A 137 -7.39 3.06 3.80
N LEU A 138 -7.12 2.31 4.88
CA LEU A 138 -7.82 2.48 6.14
C LEU A 138 -7.62 3.89 6.71
N ALA A 139 -6.37 4.39 6.73
CA ALA A 139 -6.06 5.72 7.24
C ALA A 139 -6.73 6.83 6.39
N VAL A 140 -6.70 6.71 5.05
CA VAL A 140 -7.41 7.64 4.14
C VAL A 140 -8.90 7.66 4.43
N ALA A 141 -9.53 6.49 4.60
CA ALA A 141 -10.96 6.38 4.88
C ALA A 141 -11.35 6.93 6.26
N LEU A 142 -10.49 6.75 7.27
CA LEU A 142 -10.88 7.02 8.65
C LEU A 142 -10.39 8.35 9.22
N LYS A 143 -9.33 8.95 8.66
CA LYS A 143 -8.77 10.20 9.21
C LYS A 143 -9.76 11.36 9.23
N PRO A 144 -10.56 11.64 8.19
CA PRO A 144 -11.55 12.70 8.25
C PRO A 144 -12.63 12.44 9.31
N LEU A 145 -13.02 11.19 9.52
CA LEU A 145 -13.98 10.79 10.56
C LEU A 145 -13.39 10.91 11.97
N ASP A 146 -12.09 10.58 12.13
CA ASP A 146 -11.35 10.78 13.38
C ASP A 146 -11.30 12.25 13.78
N ASN A 147 -11.06 13.13 12.81
CA ASN A 147 -11.04 14.56 13.03
C ASN A 147 -12.41 15.10 13.48
N ALA A 148 -13.50 14.53 12.97
CA ALA A 148 -14.87 14.93 13.28
C ALA A 148 -15.39 14.36 14.61
N ALA A 149 -15.13 13.09 14.91
CA ALA A 149 -15.83 12.39 15.99
C ALA A 149 -14.91 11.60 16.95
N LYS A 150 -13.60 11.63 16.75
CA LYS A 150 -12.57 10.91 17.52
C LYS A 150 -12.82 9.40 17.60
N ILE A 151 -11.96 8.66 16.94
CA ILE A 151 -12.05 7.19 16.92
C ILE A 151 -11.51 6.61 18.22
N LYS A 152 -12.30 5.73 18.84
CA LYS A 152 -11.89 4.92 20.00
C LYS A 152 -11.34 3.57 19.59
N ARG A 153 -12.07 2.89 18.67
CA ARG A 153 -11.81 1.49 18.35
C ARG A 153 -12.11 1.18 16.90
N ILE A 154 -11.27 0.36 16.30
CA ILE A 154 -11.41 -0.19 14.96
C ILE A 154 -11.40 -1.72 15.06
N VAL A 155 -12.40 -2.38 14.49
CA VAL A 155 -12.42 -3.83 14.24
C VAL A 155 -12.46 -4.02 12.74
N MET A 156 -11.50 -4.74 12.19
CA MET A 156 -11.37 -4.88 10.75
C MET A 156 -11.11 -6.33 10.34
N SER A 157 -11.72 -6.75 9.24
CA SER A 157 -11.28 -7.92 8.48
C SER A 157 -10.81 -7.47 7.11
N THR A 158 -9.66 -7.98 6.68
CA THR A 158 -9.13 -7.70 5.34
C THR A 158 -9.42 -8.86 4.40
N TYR A 159 -9.61 -8.55 3.12
CA TYR A 159 -9.73 -9.50 2.01
C TYR A 159 -8.66 -9.13 1.00
N GLN A 160 -7.46 -9.77 1.15
CA GLN A 160 -6.27 -9.37 0.41
C GLN A 160 -6.03 -10.27 -0.81
N SER A 161 -5.86 -9.65 -1.96
CA SER A 161 -5.54 -10.29 -3.23
C SER A 161 -4.14 -10.92 -3.25
N THR A 162 -3.90 -11.84 -4.18
CA THR A 162 -2.63 -12.55 -4.33
C THR A 162 -1.48 -11.67 -4.78
N SER A 163 -1.75 -10.54 -5.47
CA SER A 163 -0.72 -9.58 -5.89
C SER A 163 0.09 -8.99 -4.73
N GLY A 164 -0.51 -8.89 -3.53
CA GLY A 164 0.19 -8.47 -2.31
C GLY A 164 1.30 -9.42 -1.86
N ALA A 165 1.25 -10.69 -2.30
CA ALA A 165 2.32 -11.68 -2.08
C ALA A 165 3.26 -11.81 -3.30
N GLY A 166 3.10 -10.95 -4.31
CA GLY A 166 3.97 -10.89 -5.48
C GLY A 166 3.52 -11.72 -6.68
N LYS A 167 4.32 -11.64 -7.77
CA LYS A 167 3.97 -12.29 -9.03
C LYS A 167 3.81 -13.81 -8.92
N SER A 168 4.71 -14.49 -8.19
CA SER A 168 4.65 -15.95 -8.01
C SER A 168 3.35 -16.42 -7.36
N ALA A 169 2.80 -15.64 -6.45
CA ALA A 169 1.52 -15.93 -5.80
C ALA A 169 0.33 -15.76 -6.76
N MET A 170 0.40 -14.78 -7.67
CA MET A 170 -0.59 -14.63 -8.75
C MET A 170 -0.51 -15.81 -9.73
N ASP A 171 0.69 -16.21 -10.13
CA ASP A 171 0.94 -17.35 -11.01
C ASP A 171 0.45 -18.68 -10.37
N GLU A 172 0.60 -18.81 -9.05
CA GLU A 172 0.06 -19.94 -8.27
C GLU A 172 -1.47 -19.96 -8.30
N LEU A 173 -2.14 -18.82 -8.04
CA LEU A 173 -3.61 -18.74 -8.15
C LEU A 173 -4.10 -19.15 -9.54
N TYR A 174 -3.46 -18.61 -10.59
CA TYR A 174 -3.81 -18.97 -11.98
C TYR A 174 -3.65 -20.47 -12.22
N THR A 175 -2.50 -21.03 -11.83
CA THR A 175 -2.19 -22.45 -12.04
C THR A 175 -3.12 -23.34 -11.23
N ASN A 176 -3.37 -23.01 -9.96
CA ASN A 176 -4.28 -23.76 -9.09
C ASN A 176 -5.70 -23.75 -9.65
N THR A 177 -6.19 -22.60 -10.13
CA THR A 177 -7.51 -22.49 -10.75
C THR A 177 -7.63 -23.37 -11.99
N LYS A 178 -6.65 -23.31 -12.91
CA LYS A 178 -6.61 -24.16 -14.11
C LYS A 178 -6.62 -25.65 -13.76
N ASN A 179 -5.80 -26.06 -12.79
CA ASN A 179 -5.67 -27.44 -12.37
C ASN A 179 -6.98 -28.03 -11.81
N LYS A 180 -7.81 -27.22 -11.11
CA LYS A 180 -9.14 -27.65 -10.64
C LYS A 180 -10.04 -28.12 -11.77
N PHE A 181 -10.03 -27.44 -12.90
CA PHE A 181 -10.88 -27.80 -14.05
C PHE A 181 -10.41 -29.05 -14.83
N VAL A 182 -9.17 -29.47 -14.63
CA VAL A 182 -8.60 -30.66 -15.26
C VAL A 182 -8.28 -31.76 -14.24
N ASN A 183 -8.83 -31.69 -13.02
CA ASN A 183 -8.67 -32.67 -11.94
C ASN A 183 -7.19 -32.96 -11.61
N LYS A 184 -6.32 -31.94 -11.70
CA LYS A 184 -4.91 -32.04 -11.32
C LYS A 184 -4.72 -31.54 -9.90
N GLU A 185 -3.91 -32.26 -9.13
CA GLU A 185 -3.56 -31.86 -7.76
C GLU A 185 -2.74 -30.57 -7.72
N ASN A 186 -3.00 -29.74 -6.72
CA ASN A 186 -2.28 -28.51 -6.42
C ASN A 186 -1.44 -28.67 -5.14
N ILE A 187 -0.20 -28.27 -5.23
CA ILE A 187 0.70 -28.21 -4.06
C ILE A 187 0.94 -26.73 -3.75
N PRO A 188 0.51 -26.20 -2.57
CA PRO A 188 0.75 -24.83 -2.18
C PRO A 188 2.24 -24.52 -2.11
N GLN A 189 2.64 -23.35 -2.64
CA GLN A 189 4.03 -22.89 -2.64
C GLN A 189 4.20 -21.52 -1.94
N ASN A 190 3.34 -20.57 -2.24
CA ASN A 190 3.36 -19.22 -1.67
C ASN A 190 2.40 -19.08 -0.48
N PHE A 191 1.45 -20.01 -0.32
CA PHE A 191 0.41 -19.97 0.71
C PHE A 191 0.49 -21.21 1.59
N SER A 192 -0.08 -21.13 2.79
CA SER A 192 -0.14 -22.30 3.72
C SER A 192 -1.13 -23.37 3.28
N LYS A 193 -2.06 -23.02 2.40
CA LYS A 193 -3.08 -23.90 1.83
C LYS A 193 -3.33 -23.53 0.37
N GLU A 194 -3.99 -24.42 -0.37
CA GLU A 194 -4.44 -24.14 -1.74
C GLU A 194 -5.34 -22.90 -1.75
N ILE A 195 -5.01 -21.95 -2.66
CA ILE A 195 -5.69 -20.65 -2.72
C ILE A 195 -6.91 -20.65 -3.65
N ALA A 196 -6.91 -21.45 -4.73
CA ALA A 196 -8.00 -21.45 -5.69
C ALA A 196 -9.32 -21.88 -5.04
N PHE A 197 -10.35 -21.06 -5.16
CA PHE A 197 -11.69 -21.25 -4.57
C PHE A 197 -11.68 -21.39 -3.04
N ASN A 198 -10.70 -20.79 -2.37
CA ASN A 198 -10.53 -20.88 -0.93
C ASN A 198 -10.22 -19.50 -0.30
N ILE A 199 -10.44 -19.37 1.00
CA ILE A 199 -10.01 -18.22 1.80
C ILE A 199 -9.05 -18.71 2.89
N ILE A 200 -7.97 -17.98 3.11
CA ILE A 200 -6.92 -18.38 4.04
C ILE A 200 -6.74 -17.28 5.09
N PRO A 201 -7.20 -17.48 6.36
CA PRO A 201 -7.08 -16.49 7.43
C PRO A 201 -5.66 -16.51 8.03
N GLN A 202 -4.67 -16.38 7.17
CA GLN A 202 -3.26 -16.32 7.54
C GLN A 202 -2.46 -15.56 6.48
N ILE A 203 -1.86 -14.44 6.86
CA ILE A 203 -0.90 -13.70 6.05
C ILE A 203 0.34 -13.44 6.90
N GLY A 204 1.47 -14.02 6.49
CA GLY A 204 2.68 -14.08 7.31
C GLY A 204 2.64 -15.18 8.38
N ALA A 205 3.68 -15.24 9.20
CA ALA A 205 3.77 -16.19 10.29
C ALA A 205 2.84 -15.82 11.46
N PHE A 206 2.40 -16.81 12.22
CA PHE A 206 1.75 -16.57 13.51
C PHE A 206 2.79 -16.12 14.55
N GLU A 207 2.42 -15.16 15.40
CA GLU A 207 3.23 -14.66 16.50
C GLU A 207 2.67 -15.13 17.85
N GLU A 208 3.44 -14.96 18.93
CA GLU A 208 3.10 -15.47 20.29
C GLU A 208 1.77 -14.94 20.83
N ASN A 209 1.35 -13.76 20.39
CA ASN A 209 0.09 -13.13 20.78
C ASN A 209 -1.14 -13.68 20.03
N GLY A 210 -0.94 -14.68 19.15
CA GLY A 210 -2.00 -15.31 18.35
C GLY A 210 -2.37 -14.56 17.08
N TYR A 211 -1.83 -13.37 16.85
CA TYR A 211 -1.99 -12.62 15.59
C TYR A 211 -0.95 -13.09 14.56
N THR A 212 -1.20 -12.81 13.31
CA THR A 212 -0.19 -12.95 12.26
C THR A 212 0.71 -11.72 12.18
N ALA A 213 1.91 -11.88 11.60
CA ALA A 213 2.83 -10.77 11.35
C ALA A 213 2.18 -9.63 10.54
N GLU A 214 1.29 -9.94 9.59
CA GLU A 214 0.56 -8.93 8.82
C GLU A 214 -0.42 -8.15 9.69
N GLU A 215 -1.17 -8.82 10.56
CA GLU A 215 -2.12 -8.19 11.48
C GLU A 215 -1.40 -7.24 12.45
N ASN A 216 -0.29 -7.68 13.04
CA ASN A 216 0.51 -6.84 13.92
C ASN A 216 1.09 -5.61 13.20
N LYS A 217 1.52 -5.74 11.93
CA LYS A 217 1.95 -4.60 11.10
C LYS A 217 0.81 -3.61 10.90
N ILE A 218 -0.37 -4.07 10.49
CA ILE A 218 -1.52 -3.20 10.25
C ILE A 218 -1.90 -2.44 11.52
N ILE A 219 -1.94 -3.11 12.67
CA ILE A 219 -2.23 -2.51 13.98
C ILE A 219 -1.21 -1.41 14.31
N ALA A 220 0.09 -1.75 14.24
CA ALA A 220 1.17 -0.83 14.61
C ALA A 220 1.25 0.37 13.67
N GLU A 221 1.13 0.15 12.37
CA GLU A 221 1.19 1.20 11.36
C GLU A 221 -0.02 2.13 11.44
N THR A 222 -1.24 1.60 11.64
CA THR A 222 -2.45 2.41 11.86
C THR A 222 -2.28 3.33 13.06
N LYS A 223 -1.77 2.81 14.19
CA LYS A 223 -1.49 3.60 15.39
C LYS A 223 -0.41 4.66 15.15
N LYS A 224 0.62 4.37 14.36
CA LYS A 224 1.69 5.34 14.02
C LYS A 224 1.18 6.46 13.12
N ILE A 225 0.29 6.17 12.17
CA ILE A 225 -0.24 7.16 11.20
C ILE A 225 -1.33 8.01 11.82
N MET A 226 -2.29 7.40 12.53
CA MET A 226 -3.51 8.07 12.98
C MET A 226 -3.46 8.52 14.45
N GLY A 227 -2.69 7.82 15.27
CA GLY A 227 -2.55 8.11 16.72
C GLY A 227 -2.59 6.84 17.58
N SER A 228 -1.75 6.80 18.59
CA SER A 228 -1.58 5.64 19.47
C SER A 228 -2.77 5.37 20.41
N HIS A 229 -3.68 6.33 20.54
CA HIS A 229 -4.88 6.22 21.39
C HIS A 229 -5.95 5.30 20.80
N ILE A 230 -5.91 5.02 19.50
CA ILE A 230 -6.91 4.19 18.82
C ILE A 230 -6.67 2.71 19.12
N GLU A 231 -7.70 2.01 19.61
CA GLU A 231 -7.65 0.57 19.78
C GLU A 231 -7.98 -0.14 18.46
N VAL A 232 -7.11 -1.02 18.00
CA VAL A 232 -7.23 -1.68 16.69
C VAL A 232 -7.10 -3.19 16.85
N THR A 233 -8.01 -3.93 16.22
CA THR A 233 -7.90 -5.38 16.04
C THR A 233 -8.22 -5.76 14.59
N VAL A 234 -7.48 -6.71 14.04
CA VAL A 234 -7.53 -7.08 12.63
C VAL A 234 -7.54 -8.60 12.48
N THR A 235 -8.29 -9.09 11.51
CA THR A 235 -8.14 -10.44 10.97
C THR A 235 -7.79 -10.33 9.49
N SER A 236 -6.62 -10.80 9.11
CA SER A 236 -6.12 -10.71 7.73
C SER A 236 -6.38 -11.99 6.95
N VAL A 237 -7.13 -11.89 5.85
CA VAL A 237 -7.54 -13.03 5.04
C VAL A 237 -7.00 -12.90 3.62
N ARG A 238 -6.31 -13.93 3.12
CA ARG A 238 -5.95 -14.07 1.72
C ARG A 238 -7.13 -14.65 0.93
N VAL A 239 -7.50 -14.00 -0.17
CA VAL A 239 -8.62 -14.39 -1.01
C VAL A 239 -8.17 -14.67 -2.45
N PRO A 240 -8.91 -15.49 -3.22
CA PRO A 240 -8.50 -15.97 -4.54
C PRO A 240 -8.82 -14.94 -5.64
N ILE A 241 -8.32 -13.72 -5.50
CA ILE A 241 -8.39 -12.64 -6.48
C ILE A 241 -6.97 -12.15 -6.82
N PHE A 242 -6.79 -11.57 -8.00
CA PHE A 242 -5.46 -11.19 -8.47
C PHE A 242 -5.01 -9.86 -7.89
N VAL A 243 -5.80 -8.79 -8.02
CA VAL A 243 -5.49 -7.42 -7.62
C VAL A 243 -6.69 -6.81 -6.89
N GLY A 244 -6.43 -5.82 -6.06
CA GLY A 244 -7.41 -5.12 -5.25
C GLY A 244 -7.59 -5.76 -3.87
N HIS A 245 -7.57 -4.92 -2.83
CA HIS A 245 -7.87 -5.32 -1.45
C HIS A 245 -9.18 -4.72 -1.00
N ALA A 246 -9.91 -5.47 -0.19
CA ALA A 246 -11.11 -4.98 0.45
C ALA A 246 -11.01 -5.10 1.97
N LEU A 247 -11.65 -4.17 2.69
CA LEU A 247 -11.68 -4.11 4.13
C LEU A 247 -13.14 -4.03 4.60
N SER A 248 -13.54 -4.92 5.50
CA SER A 248 -14.76 -4.76 6.28
C SER A 248 -14.40 -4.06 7.58
N VAL A 249 -14.84 -2.83 7.75
CA VAL A 249 -14.44 -1.95 8.85
C VAL A 249 -15.63 -1.67 9.74
N ASN A 250 -15.49 -1.93 11.04
CA ASN A 250 -16.34 -1.43 12.11
C ASN A 250 -15.54 -0.42 12.92
N VAL A 251 -16.08 0.77 13.11
CA VAL A 251 -15.44 1.86 13.84
C VAL A 251 -16.35 2.42 14.91
N GLU A 252 -15.81 2.60 16.12
CA GLU A 252 -16.50 3.21 17.26
C GLU A 252 -15.87 4.58 17.57
N PHE A 253 -16.73 5.58 17.78
CA PHE A 253 -16.35 6.97 18.03
C PHE A 253 -16.60 7.39 19.48
N GLU A 254 -15.92 8.45 19.94
CA GLU A 254 -16.18 9.07 21.24
C GLU A 254 -17.52 9.82 21.25
N VAL A 255 -17.82 10.54 20.17
CA VAL A 255 -19.06 11.28 20.01
C VAL A 255 -19.92 10.69 18.88
N PRO A 256 -21.25 10.89 18.90
CA PRO A 256 -22.12 10.39 17.85
C PRO A 256 -21.73 10.97 16.48
N LEU A 257 -21.77 10.11 15.46
CA LEU A 257 -21.63 10.45 14.04
C LEU A 257 -22.62 9.59 13.27
N SER A 258 -23.54 10.20 12.53
CA SER A 258 -24.48 9.46 11.69
C SER A 258 -23.81 8.95 10.41
N ALA A 259 -24.44 8.00 9.74
CA ALA A 259 -23.95 7.49 8.47
C ALA A 259 -24.00 8.55 7.36
N GLU A 260 -25.01 9.41 7.40
CA GLU A 260 -25.20 10.53 6.50
C GLU A 260 -24.10 11.57 6.66
N GLU A 261 -23.84 12.03 7.90
CA GLU A 261 -22.76 12.97 8.20
C GLU A 261 -21.40 12.40 7.81
N ALA A 262 -21.12 11.12 8.12
CA ALA A 262 -19.88 10.45 7.74
C ALA A 262 -19.72 10.39 6.21
N THR A 263 -20.81 10.14 5.49
CA THR A 263 -20.80 10.12 4.01
C THR A 263 -20.47 11.48 3.42
N GLU A 264 -21.04 12.57 3.95
CA GLU A 264 -20.75 13.94 3.48
C GLU A 264 -19.28 14.32 3.77
N ILE A 265 -18.77 14.04 4.98
CA ILE A 265 -17.38 14.29 5.34
C ILE A 265 -16.43 13.54 4.40
N LEU A 266 -16.71 12.29 4.09
CA LEU A 266 -15.88 11.47 3.23
C LEU A 266 -15.94 11.89 1.76
N ARG A 267 -17.08 12.41 1.29
CA ARG A 267 -17.24 12.91 -0.09
C ARG A 267 -16.38 14.13 -0.37
N GLU A 268 -16.10 14.95 0.64
CA GLU A 268 -15.26 16.14 0.53
C GLU A 268 -13.76 15.84 0.72
N HIS A 269 -13.39 14.60 1.04
CA HIS A 269 -12.01 14.25 1.33
C HIS A 269 -11.26 13.77 0.08
N ASP A 270 -10.08 14.35 -0.16
CA ASP A 270 -9.22 13.98 -1.27
C ASP A 270 -8.82 12.49 -1.22
N GLY A 271 -8.78 11.85 -2.38
CA GLY A 271 -8.39 10.44 -2.51
C GLY A 271 -9.48 9.44 -2.11
N VAL A 272 -10.71 9.90 -1.84
CA VAL A 272 -11.87 9.06 -1.52
C VAL A 272 -12.93 9.14 -2.61
N ALA A 273 -13.47 7.99 -3.01
CA ALA A 273 -14.64 7.88 -3.86
C ALA A 273 -15.79 7.17 -3.11
N ILE A 274 -16.93 7.86 -2.97
CA ILE A 274 -18.12 7.29 -2.31
C ILE A 274 -19.04 6.64 -3.32
N ILE A 275 -19.41 5.38 -3.09
CA ILE A 275 -20.44 4.68 -3.86
C ILE A 275 -21.69 4.57 -3.01
N SER A 276 -22.74 5.25 -3.43
CA SER A 276 -24.04 5.24 -2.78
C SER A 276 -24.83 3.97 -3.11
N LEU A 277 -25.70 3.53 -2.20
CA LEU A 277 -26.53 2.33 -2.40
C LEU A 277 -27.52 2.44 -3.56
N ASP A 278 -27.91 3.66 -3.89
CA ASP A 278 -28.82 4.00 -4.99
C ASP A 278 -28.10 4.24 -6.33
N SER A 279 -26.76 4.18 -6.33
CA SER A 279 -25.97 4.24 -7.55
C SER A 279 -26.05 2.92 -8.34
N GLU A 280 -25.68 2.94 -9.62
CA GLU A 280 -25.69 1.76 -10.48
C GLU A 280 -24.87 0.61 -9.91
N LEU A 281 -23.71 0.90 -9.29
CA LEU A 281 -22.84 -0.12 -8.69
C LEU A 281 -23.30 -0.56 -7.29
N SER A 282 -23.99 0.32 -6.53
CA SER A 282 -24.40 0.11 -5.12
C SER A 282 -23.23 -0.14 -4.14
N PHE A 283 -22.14 -0.75 -4.56
CA PHE A 283 -20.88 -0.98 -3.82
C PHE A 283 -19.74 -1.28 -4.79
N ALA A 284 -18.48 -1.08 -4.34
CA ALA A 284 -17.30 -1.47 -5.10
C ALA A 284 -16.80 -2.86 -4.67
N THR A 285 -16.26 -3.60 -5.62
CA THR A 285 -15.47 -4.82 -5.37
C THR A 285 -14.04 -4.63 -5.88
N PRO A 286 -13.11 -5.53 -5.57
CA PRO A 286 -11.76 -5.43 -6.11
C PRO A 286 -11.66 -5.36 -7.64
N LEU A 287 -12.63 -5.89 -8.39
CA LEU A 287 -12.61 -5.85 -9.85
C LEU A 287 -12.81 -4.46 -10.44
N GLU A 288 -13.68 -3.64 -9.83
CA GLU A 288 -13.99 -2.29 -10.30
C GLU A 288 -12.88 -1.28 -9.98
N VAL A 289 -12.04 -1.57 -8.99
CA VAL A 289 -11.03 -0.61 -8.51
C VAL A 289 -9.62 -0.86 -9.04
N VAL A 290 -9.44 -1.89 -9.86
CA VAL A 290 -8.13 -2.14 -10.50
C VAL A 290 -7.82 -1.03 -11.48
N GLY A 291 -6.70 -0.35 -11.28
CA GLY A 291 -6.24 0.79 -12.09
C GLY A 291 -6.72 2.14 -11.57
N GLU A 292 -7.59 2.18 -10.55
CA GLU A 292 -8.09 3.43 -9.97
C GLU A 292 -7.17 3.96 -8.87
N ASP A 293 -7.13 5.27 -8.72
CA ASP A 293 -6.26 5.96 -7.76
C ASP A 293 -6.91 6.17 -6.39
N GLU A 294 -8.25 6.19 -6.32
CA GLU A 294 -9.01 6.48 -5.12
C GLU A 294 -9.19 5.28 -4.21
N VAL A 295 -9.48 5.57 -2.96
CA VAL A 295 -10.04 4.64 -1.99
C VAL A 295 -11.56 4.67 -2.08
N PHE A 296 -12.16 3.58 -2.55
CA PHE A 296 -13.62 3.47 -2.72
C PHE A 296 -14.27 3.05 -1.40
N ILE A 297 -15.25 3.84 -0.96
CA ILE A 297 -16.00 3.55 0.27
C ILE A 297 -17.49 3.39 -0.07
N SER A 298 -18.05 2.32 0.42
CA SER A 298 -19.48 2.01 0.23
C SER A 298 -20.07 1.39 1.49
N ARG A 299 -21.39 1.20 1.50
CA ARG A 299 -22.11 0.53 2.59
C ARG A 299 -21.89 1.17 3.96
N ILE A 300 -21.74 2.49 4.03
CA ILE A 300 -21.67 3.23 5.28
C ILE A 300 -23.03 3.12 5.96
N ARG A 301 -23.06 2.60 7.19
CA ARG A 301 -24.28 2.35 7.93
C ARG A 301 -24.03 2.30 9.43
N LYS A 302 -25.06 2.65 10.20
CA LYS A 302 -25.01 2.57 11.66
C LYS A 302 -24.76 1.15 12.15
N ASP A 303 -23.88 1.02 13.13
CA ASP A 303 -23.77 -0.21 13.93
C ASP A 303 -24.78 -0.15 15.08
N HIS A 304 -25.78 -1.05 15.03
CA HIS A 304 -26.81 -1.10 16.06
C HIS A 304 -26.40 -1.81 17.35
N SER A 305 -25.19 -2.42 17.36
CA SER A 305 -24.67 -3.13 18.54
C SER A 305 -23.86 -2.22 19.47
N THR A 306 -23.52 -1.01 19.02
CA THR A 306 -22.82 0.00 19.82
C THR A 306 -23.51 1.36 19.76
N LYS A 307 -23.22 2.23 20.73
CA LYS A 307 -23.85 3.55 20.82
C LYS A 307 -23.42 4.47 19.66
N ASN A 308 -22.14 4.51 19.36
CA ASN A 308 -21.52 5.46 18.43
C ASN A 308 -20.68 4.71 17.38
N GLY A 309 -21.23 3.70 16.72
CA GLY A 309 -20.51 2.89 15.76
C GLY A 309 -21.04 2.99 14.34
N LEU A 310 -20.13 2.88 13.38
CA LEU A 310 -20.41 2.73 11.95
C LEU A 310 -19.74 1.48 11.41
N ASN A 311 -20.37 0.90 10.39
CA ASN A 311 -19.77 -0.12 9.54
C ASN A 311 -19.60 0.45 8.13
N MET A 312 -18.52 0.09 7.45
CA MET A 312 -18.26 0.47 6.07
C MET A 312 -17.48 -0.62 5.31
N TRP A 313 -17.56 -0.56 4.01
CA TRP A 313 -16.79 -1.38 3.10
C TRP A 313 -15.83 -0.48 2.33
N VAL A 314 -14.53 -0.76 2.43
CA VAL A 314 -13.45 0.03 1.84
C VAL A 314 -12.70 -0.86 0.85
N VAL A 315 -12.47 -0.38 -0.36
CA VAL A 315 -11.77 -1.11 -1.41
C VAL A 315 -10.78 -0.20 -2.12
N SER A 316 -9.62 -0.72 -2.47
CA SER A 316 -8.62 0.04 -3.25
C SER A 316 -7.74 -0.90 -4.07
N ASP A 317 -7.13 -0.37 -5.12
CA ASP A 317 -6.04 -1.05 -5.81
C ASP A 317 -4.79 -1.07 -4.90
N ASN A 318 -4.42 -2.27 -4.48
CA ASN A 318 -3.30 -2.47 -3.56
C ASN A 318 -1.92 -2.22 -4.18
N LEU A 319 -1.82 -2.19 -5.51
CA LEU A 319 -0.59 -1.87 -6.24
C LEU A 319 -0.48 -0.36 -6.52
N ARG A 320 -1.62 0.33 -6.71
CA ARG A 320 -1.68 1.78 -6.91
C ARG A 320 -1.73 2.51 -5.57
N LYS A 321 -2.91 2.92 -5.11
CA LYS A 321 -3.03 3.67 -3.84
C LYS A 321 -2.44 2.89 -2.66
N GLY A 322 -2.62 1.57 -2.62
CA GLY A 322 -2.06 0.73 -1.56
C GLY A 322 -0.52 0.65 -1.52
N ALA A 323 0.19 1.12 -2.56
CA ALA A 323 1.66 1.01 -2.64
C ALA A 323 2.29 2.10 -3.54
N ALA A 324 2.32 1.88 -4.86
CA ALA A 324 3.11 2.68 -5.80
C ALA A 324 2.64 4.13 -5.87
N LEU A 325 1.34 4.37 -6.00
CA LEU A 325 0.80 5.73 -6.09
C LEU A 325 1.11 6.55 -4.84
N ASN A 326 0.91 5.99 -3.66
CA ASN A 326 1.22 6.71 -2.42
C ASN A 326 2.70 7.08 -2.32
N ALA A 327 3.60 6.19 -2.75
CA ALA A 327 5.03 6.48 -2.79
C ALA A 327 5.35 7.64 -3.75
N ILE A 328 4.69 7.69 -4.92
CA ILE A 328 4.86 8.79 -5.88
C ILE A 328 4.28 10.09 -5.33
N GLN A 329 3.09 10.06 -4.72
CA GLN A 329 2.49 11.23 -4.05
C GLN A 329 3.37 11.77 -2.91
N ILE A 330 4.06 10.90 -2.15
CA ILE A 330 5.08 11.32 -1.17
C ILE A 330 6.21 12.09 -1.88
N GLY A 331 6.67 11.59 -3.03
CA GLY A 331 7.68 12.26 -3.86
C GLY A 331 7.19 13.61 -4.37
N GLU A 332 5.95 13.71 -4.87
CA GLU A 332 5.33 14.94 -5.33
C GLU A 332 5.23 15.99 -4.20
N GLU A 333 4.81 15.55 -3.02
CA GLU A 333 4.72 16.43 -1.86
C GLU A 333 6.10 16.90 -1.38
N TRP A 334 7.10 16.02 -1.46
CA TRP A 334 8.47 16.39 -1.11
C TRP A 334 9.04 17.44 -2.09
N ILE A 335 8.84 17.29 -3.40
CA ILE A 335 9.38 18.25 -4.40
C ILE A 335 8.71 19.61 -4.35
N LYS A 336 7.44 19.73 -3.90
CA LYS A 336 6.77 21.03 -3.69
C LYS A 336 7.51 21.91 -2.68
N ASN A 337 8.26 21.30 -1.76
CA ASN A 337 8.94 21.96 -0.66
C ASN A 337 10.48 22.09 -0.89
N HIS A 338 11.01 21.66 -2.08
CA HIS A 338 12.45 21.60 -2.42
C HIS A 338 12.75 21.98 -3.86
#